data_39542d80d8659daa5b34502132a4822b
#
_entry.id   39542d80d8659daa5b34502132a4822b
#
_cell.length_a   1.000
_cell.length_b   1.000
_cell.length_c   1.000
_cell.angle_alpha   90.00
_cell.angle_beta   90.00
_cell.angle_gamma   90.00
#
_symmetry.space_group_name_H-M   'P 1'
#
loop_
_entity.id
_entity.type
_entity.pdbx_description
1 polymer ?
#
loop_
_entity_poly.entity_id
_entity_poly.type
_entity_poly.pdbx_seq_one_letter_code
_entity_poly.pdbx_strand_id
1 'polypeptide(L)'
;MKELTTEIKESIRLALGEYCDNYASRNRASESLNGVSSATVSQILNGKYEKVSDDMFVRIAAQIGYSFERWVVTESTAFKEITFALSDAQMYKNVTWVVGDAGCGKTTAAIDYRKNHRNVFYILCSEDMRKGDFVREIAKQVGAPTDASNVRDILEYAIGMISFLNNPLLIFDEGDKLTDTVFNYFISIYNRLEGHSGIVFMSTDYIKRRMNNGLQYNKKGYKEINSRIGRRFFEVQTTSRNDIHAICMANGLTDTVAIGKVLKDAEASENDLRRVKRMIHAQKRILEKSRQKGGDE
;
A
#
# COMPACT_ATOMS: atom_id res chain seq x y z
N MET A 1 -11.26 32.84 2.43
CA MET A 1 -10.56 31.53 2.48
C MET A 1 -9.24 31.73 3.21
N LYS A 2 -8.76 30.75 4.00
CA LYS A 2 -7.40 30.83 4.58
C LYS A 2 -6.38 30.75 3.46
N GLU A 3 -5.39 31.62 3.43
CA GLU A 3 -4.25 31.51 2.52
C GLU A 3 -3.56 30.15 2.69
N LEU A 4 -3.24 29.51 1.57
CA LEU A 4 -2.51 28.26 1.60
C LEU A 4 -1.04 28.52 1.99
N THR A 5 -0.56 27.79 2.98
CA THR A 5 0.86 27.87 3.37
C THR A 5 1.75 27.33 2.24
N THR A 6 2.99 27.77 2.19
CA THR A 6 3.98 27.31 1.23
C THR A 6 4.18 25.78 1.30
N GLU A 7 4.10 25.20 2.49
CA GLU A 7 4.19 23.74 2.71
C GLU A 7 3.04 22.98 2.04
N ILE A 8 1.82 23.51 2.13
CA ILE A 8 0.65 22.90 1.46
C ILE A 8 0.82 23.01 -0.07
N LYS A 9 1.24 24.16 -0.59
CA LYS A 9 1.50 24.35 -2.01
C LYS A 9 2.58 23.39 -2.54
N GLU A 10 3.64 23.18 -1.75
CA GLU A 10 4.70 22.22 -2.08
C GLU A 10 4.17 20.78 -2.09
N SER A 11 3.33 20.42 -1.14
CA SER A 11 2.72 19.08 -1.09
C SER A 11 1.78 18.83 -2.29
N ILE A 12 1.03 19.85 -2.72
CA ILE A 12 0.19 19.78 -3.93
C ILE A 12 1.08 19.66 -5.18
N ARG A 13 2.20 20.39 -5.23
CA ARG A 13 3.18 20.29 -6.34
C ARG A 13 3.70 18.87 -6.49
N LEU A 14 4.07 18.22 -5.40
CA LEU A 14 4.56 16.84 -5.42
C LEU A 14 3.48 15.88 -5.91
N ALA A 15 2.25 16.00 -5.39
CA ALA A 15 1.13 15.17 -5.82
C ALA A 15 0.77 15.41 -7.30
N LEU A 16 0.87 16.65 -7.78
CA LEU A 16 0.66 16.98 -9.20
C LEU A 16 1.77 16.37 -10.07
N GLY A 17 3.01 16.30 -9.58
CA GLY A 17 4.11 15.59 -10.25
C GLY A 17 3.78 14.11 -10.44
N GLU A 18 3.44 13.43 -9.35
CA GLU A 18 3.02 12.01 -9.37
C GLU A 18 1.81 11.78 -10.31
N TYR A 19 0.85 12.71 -10.32
CA TYR A 19 -0.29 12.65 -11.24
C TYR A 19 0.15 12.75 -12.70
N CYS A 20 1.06 13.68 -13.02
CA CYS A 20 1.58 13.86 -14.37
C CYS A 20 2.39 12.64 -14.87
N ASP A 21 3.08 11.94 -13.99
CA ASP A 21 3.88 10.75 -14.33
C ASP A 21 3.01 9.55 -14.79
N ASN A 22 1.69 9.58 -14.52
CA ASN A 22 0.75 8.59 -15.03
C ASN A 22 0.31 8.84 -16.49
N TYR A 23 0.78 9.93 -17.13
CA TYR A 23 0.42 10.29 -18.49
C TYR A 23 1.65 10.30 -19.40
N ALA A 24 1.43 10.07 -20.70
CA ALA A 24 2.49 10.08 -21.71
C ALA A 24 3.21 11.44 -21.85
N SER A 25 2.58 12.54 -21.42
CA SER A 25 3.18 13.88 -21.37
C SER A 25 2.44 14.79 -20.39
N ARG A 26 3.14 15.85 -19.91
CA ARG A 26 2.53 16.88 -19.06
C ARG A 26 1.35 17.61 -19.73
N ASN A 27 1.37 17.76 -21.04
CA ASN A 27 0.25 18.35 -21.79
C ASN A 27 -0.97 17.46 -21.70
N ARG A 28 -0.85 16.15 -21.88
CA ARG A 28 -1.96 15.21 -21.72
C ARG A 28 -2.51 15.16 -20.29
N ALA A 29 -1.63 15.25 -19.29
CA ALA A 29 -2.05 15.38 -17.90
C ALA A 29 -2.84 16.67 -17.67
N SER A 30 -2.42 17.81 -18.25
CA SER A 30 -3.13 19.07 -18.10
C SER A 30 -4.49 19.08 -18.82
N GLU A 31 -4.62 18.40 -19.96
CA GLU A 31 -5.89 18.24 -20.70
C GLU A 31 -6.94 17.44 -19.92
N SER A 32 -6.51 16.55 -19.02
CA SER A 32 -7.42 15.80 -18.14
C SER A 32 -7.94 16.63 -16.95
N LEU A 33 -7.36 17.82 -16.71
CA LEU A 33 -7.74 18.72 -15.63
C LEU A 33 -8.65 19.84 -16.14
N ASN A 34 -9.87 19.91 -15.62
CA ASN A 34 -10.85 20.93 -16.03
C ASN A 34 -10.45 22.33 -15.56
N GLY A 35 -10.31 23.26 -16.52
CA GLY A 35 -10.00 24.66 -16.24
C GLY A 35 -8.58 24.90 -15.73
N VAL A 36 -7.64 24.00 -16.04
CA VAL A 36 -6.22 24.11 -15.70
C VAL A 36 -5.39 24.10 -16.99
N SER A 37 -4.65 25.17 -17.25
CA SER A 37 -3.79 25.24 -18.42
C SER A 37 -2.47 24.48 -18.22
N SER A 38 -1.85 24.03 -19.32
CA SER A 38 -0.52 23.43 -19.29
C SER A 38 0.56 24.39 -18.74
N ALA A 39 0.37 25.71 -18.95
CA ALA A 39 1.21 26.74 -18.37
C ALA A 39 1.08 26.78 -16.83
N THR A 40 -0.15 26.65 -16.29
CA THR A 40 -0.38 26.58 -14.83
C THR A 40 0.27 25.34 -14.22
N VAL A 41 0.10 24.17 -14.84
CA VAL A 41 0.77 22.91 -14.40
C VAL A 41 2.28 23.10 -14.39
N SER A 42 2.86 23.67 -15.45
CA SER A 42 4.28 23.95 -15.53
C SER A 42 4.77 24.94 -14.46
N GLN A 43 4.01 26.00 -14.17
CA GLN A 43 4.36 26.97 -13.13
C GLN A 43 4.43 26.32 -11.76
N ILE A 44 3.43 25.50 -11.41
CA ILE A 44 3.38 24.79 -10.13
C ILE A 44 4.55 23.80 -10.02
N LEU A 45 4.77 22.96 -11.04
CA LEU A 45 5.83 21.97 -11.03
C LEU A 45 7.23 22.60 -10.92
N ASN A 46 7.40 23.84 -11.44
CA ASN A 46 8.64 24.59 -11.33
C ASN A 46 8.73 25.48 -10.07
N GLY A 47 7.80 25.33 -9.11
CA GLY A 47 7.83 26.08 -7.85
C GLY A 47 7.50 27.56 -7.94
N LYS A 48 6.92 28.04 -9.06
CA LYS A 48 6.56 29.45 -9.26
C LYS A 48 5.16 29.76 -8.72
N TYR A 49 5.01 29.66 -7.39
CA TYR A 49 3.72 29.72 -6.70
C TYR A 49 3.05 31.10 -6.71
N GLU A 50 3.84 32.17 -6.78
CA GLU A 50 3.36 33.55 -6.78
C GLU A 50 2.46 33.88 -7.99
N LYS A 51 2.59 33.10 -9.08
CA LYS A 51 1.84 33.27 -10.32
C LYS A 51 0.55 32.47 -10.36
N VAL A 52 0.25 31.72 -9.29
CA VAL A 52 -0.91 30.81 -9.23
C VAL A 52 -1.72 31.14 -7.98
N SER A 53 -3.03 31.39 -8.16
CA SER A 53 -3.92 31.68 -7.03
C SER A 53 -4.14 30.44 -6.15
N ASP A 54 -4.44 30.67 -4.87
CA ASP A 54 -4.77 29.59 -3.92
C ASP A 54 -5.99 28.79 -4.38
N ASP A 55 -6.99 29.44 -4.99
CA ASP A 55 -8.15 28.77 -5.58
C ASP A 55 -7.76 27.77 -6.69
N MET A 56 -6.74 28.09 -7.48
CA MET A 56 -6.24 27.19 -8.50
C MET A 56 -5.56 25.98 -7.89
N PHE A 57 -4.77 26.15 -6.83
CA PHE A 57 -4.21 25.03 -6.05
C PHE A 57 -5.30 24.13 -5.48
N VAL A 58 -6.34 24.70 -4.88
CA VAL A 58 -7.50 23.94 -4.35
C VAL A 58 -8.21 23.17 -5.45
N ARG A 59 -8.43 23.82 -6.61
CA ARG A 59 -9.08 23.19 -7.77
C ARG A 59 -8.27 22.01 -8.32
N ILE A 60 -6.97 22.19 -8.45
CA ILE A 60 -6.04 21.12 -8.89
C ILE A 60 -6.04 19.99 -7.86
N ALA A 61 -5.87 20.30 -6.59
CA ALA A 61 -5.86 19.34 -5.50
C ALA A 61 -7.12 18.44 -5.52
N ALA A 62 -8.30 19.05 -5.68
CA ALA A 62 -9.56 18.31 -5.76
C ALA A 62 -9.60 17.35 -6.96
N GLN A 63 -9.08 17.75 -8.12
CA GLN A 63 -9.12 16.94 -9.35
C GLN A 63 -8.10 15.81 -9.36
N ILE A 64 -6.91 16.02 -8.78
CA ILE A 64 -5.89 14.98 -8.65
C ILE A 64 -6.11 14.06 -7.44
N GLY A 65 -7.22 14.24 -6.69
CA GLY A 65 -7.52 13.48 -5.49
C GLY A 65 -6.61 13.79 -4.29
N TYR A 66 -5.93 14.95 -4.31
CA TYR A 66 -5.11 15.38 -3.19
C TYR A 66 -5.99 15.77 -2.01
N SER A 67 -5.74 15.14 -0.85
CA SER A 67 -6.36 15.51 0.41
C SER A 67 -5.46 16.48 1.17
N PHE A 68 -5.99 17.63 1.56
CA PHE A 68 -5.29 18.60 2.40
C PHE A 68 -4.95 18.03 3.79
N GLU A 69 -5.66 17.00 4.21
CA GLU A 69 -5.37 16.20 5.40
C GLU A 69 -4.54 14.96 4.97
N ARG A 70 -3.23 15.11 4.92
CA ARG A 70 -2.36 13.95 4.69
C ARG A 70 -2.44 13.04 5.92
N TRP A 71 -2.94 11.83 5.72
CA TRP A 71 -2.89 10.80 6.75
C TRP A 71 -1.44 10.44 7.06
N VAL A 72 -1.05 10.63 8.33
CA VAL A 72 0.29 10.25 8.79
C VAL A 72 0.28 8.78 9.13
N VAL A 73 1.11 8.01 8.43
CA VAL A 73 1.36 6.60 8.75
C VAL A 73 2.22 6.55 10.01
N THR A 74 1.71 5.87 11.03
CA THR A 74 2.40 5.72 12.31
C THR A 74 2.99 4.33 12.40
N GLU A 75 4.20 4.23 12.90
CA GLU A 75 4.89 2.95 13.13
C GLU A 75 4.27 2.19 14.33
N SER A 76 3.08 1.64 14.13
CA SER A 76 2.44 0.72 15.09
C SER A 76 3.25 -0.56 15.25
N THR A 77 2.95 -1.35 16.29
CA THR A 77 3.57 -2.68 16.49
C THR A 77 3.44 -3.53 15.25
N ALA A 78 2.22 -3.65 14.69
CA ALA A 78 1.97 -4.39 13.45
C ALA A 78 2.80 -3.85 12.27
N PHE A 79 2.90 -2.54 12.11
CA PHE A 79 3.71 -1.92 11.06
C PHE A 79 5.18 -2.32 11.16
N LYS A 80 5.76 -2.26 12.36
CA LYS A 80 7.17 -2.64 12.61
C LYS A 80 7.42 -4.11 12.32
N GLU A 81 6.53 -4.99 12.76
CA GLU A 81 6.63 -6.43 12.51
C GLU A 81 6.55 -6.77 11.02
N ILE A 82 5.62 -6.14 10.28
CA ILE A 82 5.50 -6.32 8.84
C ILE A 82 6.76 -5.81 8.13
N THR A 83 7.23 -4.61 8.48
CA THR A 83 8.45 -4.02 7.90
C THR A 83 9.66 -4.90 8.19
N PHE A 84 9.76 -5.46 9.38
CA PHE A 84 10.81 -6.43 9.74
C PHE A 84 10.75 -7.67 8.82
N ALA A 85 9.57 -8.28 8.66
CA ALA A 85 9.41 -9.45 7.80
C ALA A 85 9.76 -9.18 6.33
N LEU A 86 9.41 -7.98 5.82
CA LEU A 86 9.76 -7.53 4.46
C LEU A 86 11.28 -7.34 4.33
N SER A 87 11.91 -6.69 5.31
CA SER A 87 13.36 -6.44 5.33
C SER A 87 14.14 -7.74 5.43
N ASP A 88 13.73 -8.65 6.31
CA ASP A 88 14.33 -9.96 6.46
C ASP A 88 14.26 -10.77 5.15
N ALA A 89 13.08 -10.82 4.53
CA ALA A 89 12.90 -11.51 3.26
C ALA A 89 13.76 -10.89 2.15
N GLN A 90 13.85 -9.56 2.08
CA GLN A 90 14.66 -8.87 1.08
C GLN A 90 16.16 -9.14 1.28
N MET A 91 16.64 -9.09 2.52
CA MET A 91 18.06 -9.25 2.86
C MET A 91 18.52 -10.69 2.67
N TYR A 92 17.76 -11.64 3.16
CA TYR A 92 18.14 -13.06 3.17
C TYR A 92 17.55 -13.87 2.02
N LYS A 93 16.76 -13.23 1.13
CA LYS A 93 16.17 -13.85 -0.08
C LYS A 93 15.35 -15.08 0.26
N ASN A 94 14.64 -15.02 1.38
CA ASN A 94 13.77 -16.09 1.84
C ASN A 94 12.30 -15.87 1.43
N VAL A 95 11.47 -16.87 1.68
CA VAL A 95 10.03 -16.80 1.48
C VAL A 95 9.31 -16.79 2.83
N THR A 96 8.47 -15.81 3.01
CA THR A 96 7.68 -15.66 4.24
C THR A 96 6.20 -15.42 3.89
N TRP A 97 5.31 -15.96 4.72
CA TRP A 97 3.89 -15.64 4.65
C TRP A 97 3.47 -14.89 5.91
N VAL A 98 3.21 -13.60 5.74
CA VAL A 98 2.75 -12.71 6.79
C VAL A 98 1.24 -12.81 6.93
N VAL A 99 0.77 -13.11 8.14
CA VAL A 99 -0.65 -13.24 8.47
C VAL A 99 -1.01 -12.23 9.54
N GLY A 100 -2.08 -11.50 9.34
CA GLY A 100 -2.60 -10.54 10.31
C GLY A 100 -4.06 -10.21 10.03
N ASP A 101 -4.73 -9.64 11.02
CA ASP A 101 -6.15 -9.31 10.94
C ASP A 101 -6.48 -8.35 9.79
N ALA A 102 -7.72 -8.38 9.32
CA ALA A 102 -8.20 -7.38 8.39
C ALA A 102 -8.06 -5.98 9.02
N GLY A 103 -7.53 -5.02 8.25
CA GLY A 103 -7.35 -3.65 8.76
C GLY A 103 -6.15 -3.43 9.69
N CYS A 104 -5.30 -4.40 9.99
CA CYS A 104 -4.09 -4.21 10.82
C CYS A 104 -2.97 -3.39 10.15
N GLY A 105 -3.12 -3.00 8.87
CA GLY A 105 -2.18 -2.11 8.18
C GLY A 105 -1.19 -2.80 7.22
N LYS A 106 -1.35 -4.09 6.87
CA LYS A 106 -0.46 -4.84 5.96
C LYS A 106 -0.16 -4.10 4.66
N THR A 107 -1.19 -3.75 3.92
CA THR A 107 -1.09 -3.01 2.66
C THR A 107 -0.35 -1.68 2.83
N THR A 108 -0.65 -0.95 3.91
CA THR A 108 -0.02 0.35 4.19
C THR A 108 1.48 0.18 4.44
N ALA A 109 1.87 -0.79 5.26
CA ALA A 109 3.28 -1.09 5.55
C ALA A 109 4.03 -1.54 4.28
N ALA A 110 3.42 -2.38 3.44
CA ALA A 110 4.03 -2.83 2.20
C ALA A 110 4.24 -1.69 1.18
N ILE A 111 3.25 -0.80 1.03
CA ILE A 111 3.35 0.36 0.14
C ILE A 111 4.40 1.34 0.67
N ASP A 112 4.46 1.58 1.98
CA ASP A 112 5.46 2.43 2.59
C ASP A 112 6.86 1.83 2.43
N TYR A 113 7.01 0.52 2.67
CA TYR A 113 8.27 -0.20 2.45
C TYR A 113 8.76 -0.06 1.01
N ARG A 114 7.88 -0.27 0.03
CA ARG A 114 8.18 -0.10 -1.41
C ARG A 114 8.65 1.32 -1.74
N LYS A 115 8.09 2.35 -1.12
CA LYS A 115 8.49 3.75 -1.36
C LYS A 115 9.89 4.06 -0.85
N ASN A 116 10.30 3.41 0.23
CA ASN A 116 11.53 3.70 0.93
C ASN A 116 12.69 2.74 0.57
N HIS A 117 12.40 1.65 -0.16
CA HIS A 117 13.39 0.63 -0.53
C HIS A 117 13.42 0.39 -2.03
N ARG A 118 14.62 0.14 -2.56
CA ARG A 118 14.82 -0.16 -3.98
C ARG A 118 14.48 -1.62 -4.29
N ASN A 119 14.12 -1.88 -5.55
CA ASN A 119 13.87 -3.22 -6.08
C ASN A 119 12.74 -3.98 -5.33
N VAL A 120 11.75 -3.26 -4.84
CA VAL A 120 10.57 -3.81 -4.16
C VAL A 120 9.37 -3.72 -5.09
N PHE A 121 8.77 -4.87 -5.41
CA PHE A 121 7.67 -5.01 -6.34
C PHE A 121 6.42 -5.47 -5.58
N TYR A 122 5.38 -4.66 -5.63
CA TYR A 122 4.12 -4.92 -4.94
C TYR A 122 3.07 -5.39 -5.92
N ILE A 123 2.49 -6.55 -5.67
CA ILE A 123 1.45 -7.20 -6.47
C ILE A 123 0.22 -7.40 -5.58
N LEU A 124 -0.89 -6.77 -5.95
CA LEU A 124 -2.18 -7.03 -5.31
C LEU A 124 -2.85 -8.21 -5.98
N CYS A 125 -3.07 -9.28 -5.23
CA CYS A 125 -3.73 -10.48 -5.72
C CYS A 125 -5.25 -10.35 -5.68
N SER A 126 -5.95 -11.02 -6.61
CA SER A 126 -7.41 -11.06 -6.64
C SER A 126 -7.93 -12.45 -7.02
N GLU A 127 -9.20 -12.72 -6.70
CA GLU A 127 -9.82 -14.04 -6.93
C GLU A 127 -10.04 -14.35 -8.41
N ASP A 128 -10.20 -13.33 -9.24
CA ASP A 128 -10.37 -13.43 -10.70
C ASP A 128 -9.05 -13.57 -11.45
N MET A 129 -7.92 -13.39 -10.79
CA MET A 129 -6.58 -13.45 -11.36
C MET A 129 -6.26 -14.86 -11.85
N ARG A 130 -6.09 -15.01 -13.16
CA ARG A 130 -5.64 -16.25 -13.79
C ARG A 130 -4.11 -16.28 -13.90
N LYS A 131 -3.56 -17.44 -14.25
CA LYS A 131 -2.10 -17.61 -14.42
C LYS A 131 -1.45 -16.56 -15.33
N GLY A 132 -2.11 -16.22 -16.45
CA GLY A 132 -1.62 -15.19 -17.37
C GLY A 132 -1.61 -13.79 -16.76
N ASP A 133 -2.66 -13.46 -16.02
CA ASP A 133 -2.81 -12.15 -15.36
C ASP A 133 -1.78 -11.99 -14.25
N PHE A 134 -1.56 -13.05 -13.46
CA PHE A 134 -0.55 -13.09 -12.40
C PHE A 134 0.86 -12.84 -12.96
N VAL A 135 1.22 -13.51 -14.06
CA VAL A 135 2.54 -13.35 -14.70
C VAL A 135 2.68 -11.96 -15.31
N ARG A 136 1.63 -11.45 -16.00
CA ARG A 136 1.66 -10.09 -16.56
C ARG A 136 1.77 -9.03 -15.50
N GLU A 137 1.10 -9.20 -14.35
CA GLU A 137 1.21 -8.23 -13.27
C GLU A 137 2.63 -8.22 -12.67
N ILE A 138 3.26 -9.38 -12.47
CA ILE A 138 4.67 -9.44 -12.06
C ILE A 138 5.54 -8.73 -13.10
N ALA A 139 5.40 -9.06 -14.39
CA ALA A 139 6.18 -8.47 -15.48
C ALA A 139 6.02 -6.94 -15.51
N LYS A 140 4.79 -6.44 -15.39
CA LYS A 140 4.47 -5.01 -15.34
C LYS A 140 5.18 -4.32 -14.16
N GLN A 141 5.15 -4.91 -12.97
CA GLN A 141 5.76 -4.31 -11.78
C GLN A 141 7.29 -4.23 -11.91
N VAL A 142 7.93 -5.21 -12.54
CA VAL A 142 9.39 -5.22 -12.73
C VAL A 142 9.83 -4.47 -14.01
N GLY A 143 8.89 -3.97 -14.81
CA GLY A 143 9.17 -3.26 -16.06
C GLY A 143 9.53 -4.18 -17.23
N ALA A 144 9.18 -5.47 -17.17
CA ALA A 144 9.39 -6.42 -18.26
C ALA A 144 8.29 -6.31 -19.34
N PRO A 145 8.57 -6.67 -20.61
CA PRO A 145 7.57 -6.72 -21.66
C PRO A 145 6.39 -7.63 -21.31
N THR A 146 5.16 -7.18 -21.59
CA THR A 146 3.92 -7.91 -21.27
C THR A 146 3.16 -8.38 -22.52
N ASP A 147 3.64 -8.03 -23.71
CA ASP A 147 3.03 -8.23 -25.01
C ASP A 147 3.53 -9.47 -25.76
N ALA A 148 4.38 -10.29 -25.12
CA ALA A 148 4.84 -11.54 -25.72
C ALA A 148 3.67 -12.52 -25.95
N SER A 149 3.78 -13.32 -27.01
CA SER A 149 2.72 -14.21 -27.51
C SER A 149 2.28 -15.28 -26.51
N ASN A 150 3.17 -15.69 -25.62
CA ASN A 150 2.84 -16.68 -24.61
C ASN A 150 3.27 -16.26 -23.20
N VAL A 151 2.54 -16.76 -22.20
CA VAL A 151 2.76 -16.45 -20.77
C VAL A 151 4.13 -16.90 -20.27
N ARG A 152 4.71 -17.91 -20.90
CA ARG A 152 6.03 -18.44 -20.52
C ARG A 152 7.12 -17.44 -20.85
N ASP A 153 7.08 -16.82 -22.03
CA ASP A 153 8.10 -15.86 -22.46
C ASP A 153 8.01 -14.59 -21.60
N ILE A 154 6.80 -14.14 -21.27
CA ILE A 154 6.59 -13.02 -20.33
C ILE A 154 7.25 -13.32 -18.98
N LEU A 155 7.06 -14.54 -18.47
CA LEU A 155 7.69 -14.96 -17.22
C LEU A 155 9.22 -15.02 -17.33
N GLU A 156 9.76 -15.52 -18.45
CA GLU A 156 11.21 -15.57 -18.68
C GLU A 156 11.83 -14.17 -18.65
N TYR A 157 11.21 -13.19 -19.32
CA TYR A 157 11.66 -11.80 -19.28
C TYR A 157 11.60 -11.23 -17.86
N ALA A 158 10.49 -11.43 -17.15
CA ALA A 158 10.34 -10.93 -15.78
C ALA A 158 11.38 -11.53 -14.83
N ILE A 159 11.60 -12.85 -14.88
CA ILE A 159 12.62 -13.53 -14.07
C ILE A 159 14.02 -13.05 -14.45
N GLY A 160 14.32 -12.94 -15.75
CA GLY A 160 15.59 -12.40 -16.21
C GLY A 160 15.88 -11.02 -15.61
N MET A 161 14.90 -10.10 -15.65
CA MET A 161 15.06 -8.78 -15.06
C MET A 161 15.28 -8.83 -13.55
N ILE A 162 14.46 -9.62 -12.83
CA ILE A 162 14.58 -9.75 -11.36
C ILE A 162 15.98 -10.28 -10.99
N SER A 163 16.51 -11.25 -11.74
CA SER A 163 17.80 -11.89 -11.43
C SER A 163 19.00 -10.95 -11.57
N PHE A 164 18.88 -9.86 -12.32
CA PHE A 164 19.92 -8.83 -12.43
C PHE A 164 19.87 -7.77 -11.33
N LEU A 165 18.79 -7.73 -10.55
CA LEU A 165 18.61 -6.73 -9.52
C LEU A 165 19.34 -7.10 -8.21
N ASN A 166 19.74 -6.08 -7.48
CA ASN A 166 20.35 -6.25 -6.15
C ASN A 166 19.24 -6.37 -5.10
N ASN A 167 19.19 -7.51 -4.40
CA ASN A 167 18.21 -7.81 -3.36
C ASN A 167 16.77 -7.45 -3.77
N PRO A 168 16.22 -8.05 -4.83
CA PRO A 168 14.83 -7.82 -5.21
C PRO A 168 13.88 -8.45 -4.19
N LEU A 169 12.72 -7.84 -4.01
CA LEU A 169 11.63 -8.33 -3.16
C LEU A 169 10.33 -8.32 -3.94
N LEU A 170 9.64 -9.44 -3.97
CA LEU A 170 8.27 -9.56 -4.47
C LEU A 170 7.30 -9.63 -3.29
N ILE A 171 6.34 -8.73 -3.24
CA ILE A 171 5.28 -8.70 -2.22
C ILE A 171 3.96 -9.04 -2.88
N PHE A 172 3.34 -10.13 -2.46
CA PHE A 172 2.02 -10.57 -2.92
C PHE A 172 0.99 -10.29 -1.81
N ASP A 173 0.29 -9.17 -1.92
CA ASP A 173 -0.78 -8.81 -0.98
C ASP A 173 -2.09 -9.53 -1.34
N GLU A 174 -2.88 -9.88 -0.32
CA GLU A 174 -4.09 -10.70 -0.45
C GLU A 174 -3.81 -12.06 -1.13
N GLY A 175 -2.67 -12.67 -0.85
CA GLY A 175 -2.21 -13.92 -1.46
C GLY A 175 -3.14 -15.12 -1.25
N ASP A 176 -3.98 -15.09 -0.23
CA ASP A 176 -5.02 -16.07 0.03
C ASP A 176 -6.17 -16.05 -1.00
N LYS A 177 -6.29 -15.00 -1.81
CA LYS A 177 -7.26 -14.92 -2.91
C LYS A 177 -6.84 -15.66 -4.19
N LEU A 178 -5.56 -15.97 -4.34
CA LEU A 178 -5.08 -16.70 -5.52
C LEU A 178 -5.74 -18.08 -5.62
N THR A 179 -6.20 -18.45 -6.82
CA THR A 179 -6.74 -19.79 -7.08
C THR A 179 -5.65 -20.87 -6.89
N ASP A 180 -6.05 -22.14 -6.67
CA ASP A 180 -5.09 -23.25 -6.49
C ASP A 180 -4.17 -23.40 -7.71
N THR A 181 -4.64 -23.09 -8.91
CA THR A 181 -3.83 -23.15 -10.14
C THR A 181 -2.70 -22.10 -10.11
N VAL A 182 -3.00 -20.86 -9.72
CA VAL A 182 -2.00 -19.79 -9.61
C VAL A 182 -1.07 -20.05 -8.44
N PHE A 183 -1.63 -20.49 -7.32
CA PHE A 183 -0.90 -20.86 -6.11
C PHE A 183 0.15 -21.94 -6.40
N ASN A 184 -0.23 -23.00 -7.13
CA ASN A 184 0.72 -24.02 -7.58
C ASN A 184 1.75 -23.52 -8.60
N TYR A 185 1.36 -22.55 -9.44
CA TYR A 185 2.28 -21.98 -10.42
C TYR A 185 3.39 -21.15 -9.77
N PHE A 186 3.13 -20.58 -8.61
CA PHE A 186 4.13 -19.91 -7.79
C PHE A 186 5.36 -20.81 -7.51
N ILE A 187 5.17 -22.13 -7.36
CA ILE A 187 6.29 -23.07 -7.16
C ILE A 187 7.31 -22.96 -8.30
N SER A 188 6.84 -22.84 -9.54
CA SER A 188 7.72 -22.69 -10.71
C SER A 188 8.49 -21.35 -10.68
N ILE A 189 7.84 -20.27 -10.21
CA ILE A 189 8.47 -18.96 -10.04
C ILE A 189 9.53 -19.01 -8.94
N TYR A 190 9.16 -19.58 -7.79
CA TYR A 190 10.06 -19.73 -6.65
C TYR A 190 11.34 -20.48 -7.06
N ASN A 191 11.21 -21.68 -7.67
CA ASN A 191 12.37 -22.50 -8.05
C ASN A 191 13.37 -21.78 -8.95
N ARG A 192 12.95 -20.72 -9.63
CA ARG A 192 13.79 -19.92 -10.53
C ARG A 192 14.38 -18.68 -9.84
N LEU A 193 13.75 -18.22 -8.77
CA LEU A 193 14.16 -17.04 -8.00
C LEU A 193 14.81 -17.41 -6.66
N GLU A 194 14.88 -18.70 -6.33
CA GLU A 194 15.49 -19.19 -5.09
C GLU A 194 16.92 -18.69 -4.94
N GLY A 195 17.22 -18.08 -3.79
CA GLY A 195 18.52 -17.47 -3.50
C GLY A 195 18.78 -16.12 -4.21
N HIS A 196 17.88 -15.64 -5.09
CA HIS A 196 18.02 -14.38 -5.79
C HIS A 196 17.05 -13.31 -5.30
N SER A 197 15.83 -13.67 -4.97
CA SER A 197 14.77 -12.73 -4.58
C SER A 197 14.12 -13.13 -3.26
N GLY A 198 13.85 -12.13 -2.40
CA GLY A 198 12.91 -12.30 -1.31
C GLY A 198 11.48 -12.37 -1.85
N ILE A 199 10.62 -13.15 -1.19
CA ILE A 199 9.21 -13.28 -1.55
C ILE A 199 8.36 -13.23 -0.29
N VAL A 200 7.42 -12.30 -0.23
CA VAL A 200 6.50 -12.19 0.90
C VAL A 200 5.07 -12.25 0.42
N PHE A 201 4.32 -13.21 0.94
CA PHE A 201 2.86 -13.21 0.84
C PHE A 201 2.28 -12.54 2.08
N MET A 202 1.21 -11.79 1.89
CA MET A 202 0.44 -11.19 2.97
C MET A 202 -1.03 -11.58 2.82
N SER A 203 -1.67 -11.93 3.93
CA SER A 203 -3.09 -12.29 3.91
C SER A 203 -3.73 -12.21 5.30
N THR A 204 -5.00 -12.55 5.39
CA THR A 204 -5.69 -12.83 6.65
C THR A 204 -5.35 -14.25 7.13
N ASP A 205 -5.86 -14.63 8.29
CA ASP A 205 -5.69 -15.98 8.87
C ASP A 205 -6.41 -17.09 8.09
N TYR A 206 -7.28 -16.73 7.14
CA TYR A 206 -7.96 -17.67 6.26
C TYR A 206 -6.98 -18.63 5.55
N ILE A 207 -5.77 -18.14 5.21
CA ILE A 207 -4.73 -18.95 4.58
C ILE A 207 -4.32 -20.16 5.45
N LYS A 208 -4.35 -20.04 6.78
CA LYS A 208 -4.02 -21.14 7.69
C LYS A 208 -4.99 -22.32 7.51
N ARG A 209 -6.28 -22.02 7.46
CA ARG A 209 -7.32 -23.03 7.20
C ARG A 209 -7.16 -23.65 5.81
N ARG A 210 -6.94 -22.81 4.79
CA ARG A 210 -6.72 -23.27 3.42
C ARG A 210 -5.49 -24.17 3.32
N MET A 211 -4.36 -23.80 3.96
CA MET A 211 -3.15 -24.60 4.00
C MET A 211 -3.39 -25.93 4.71
N ASN A 212 -3.99 -25.93 5.89
CA ASN A 212 -4.29 -27.14 6.65
C ASN A 212 -5.18 -28.09 5.85
N ASN A 213 -6.26 -27.60 5.24
CA ASN A 213 -7.12 -28.39 4.37
C ASN A 213 -6.34 -28.96 3.17
N GLY A 214 -5.50 -28.15 2.53
CA GLY A 214 -4.66 -28.58 1.41
C GLY A 214 -3.69 -29.71 1.79
N LEU A 215 -3.07 -29.61 2.96
CA LEU A 215 -2.17 -30.63 3.50
C LEU A 215 -2.94 -31.91 3.92
N GLN A 216 -4.07 -31.77 4.61
CA GLN A 216 -4.91 -32.87 5.07
C GLN A 216 -5.44 -33.72 3.91
N TYR A 217 -5.94 -33.06 2.86
CA TYR A 217 -6.48 -33.73 1.67
C TYR A 217 -5.41 -33.97 0.60
N ASN A 218 -4.13 -33.81 0.92
CA ASN A 218 -3.01 -34.07 0.06
C ASN A 218 -3.12 -33.36 -1.33
N LYS A 219 -3.66 -32.14 -1.33
CA LYS A 219 -3.81 -31.35 -2.55
C LYS A 219 -2.45 -31.03 -3.16
N LYS A 220 -2.38 -31.10 -4.49
CA LYS A 220 -1.15 -30.85 -5.25
C LYS A 220 -0.57 -29.47 -4.92
N GLY A 221 0.73 -29.41 -4.66
CA GLY A 221 1.50 -28.17 -4.43
C GLY A 221 1.50 -27.65 -3.00
N TYR A 222 0.53 -28.03 -2.17
CA TYR A 222 0.43 -27.49 -0.81
C TYR A 222 1.59 -27.89 0.09
N LYS A 223 2.10 -29.13 -0.04
CA LYS A 223 3.29 -29.59 0.72
C LYS A 223 4.54 -28.80 0.33
N GLU A 224 4.70 -28.55 -0.97
CA GLU A 224 5.85 -27.80 -1.50
C GLU A 224 5.79 -26.34 -1.02
N ILE A 225 4.65 -25.67 -1.14
CA ILE A 225 4.51 -24.28 -0.70
C ILE A 225 4.71 -24.17 0.80
N ASN A 226 4.08 -25.07 1.59
CA ASN A 226 4.27 -25.10 3.04
C ASN A 226 5.73 -25.27 3.44
N SER A 227 6.47 -26.11 2.70
CA SER A 227 7.91 -26.27 2.92
C SER A 227 8.68 -24.99 2.63
N ARG A 228 8.38 -24.28 1.54
CA ARG A 228 9.08 -23.07 1.10
C ARG A 228 8.87 -21.88 2.04
N ILE A 229 7.68 -21.76 2.64
CA ILE A 229 7.42 -20.74 3.67
C ILE A 229 7.97 -21.16 5.06
N GLY A 230 8.79 -22.19 5.14
CA GLY A 230 9.40 -22.67 6.39
C GLY A 230 8.42 -23.39 7.33
N ARG A 231 7.27 -23.87 6.82
CA ARG A 231 6.19 -24.52 7.57
C ARG A 231 5.60 -23.67 8.69
N ARG A 232 5.80 -22.37 8.63
CA ARG A 232 5.36 -21.38 9.62
C ARG A 232 4.81 -20.14 8.92
N PHE A 233 3.79 -19.56 9.51
CA PHE A 233 3.31 -18.23 9.16
C PHE A 233 3.97 -17.22 10.10
N PHE A 234 4.33 -16.06 9.58
CA PHE A 234 4.72 -14.92 10.40
C PHE A 234 3.44 -14.19 10.83
N GLU A 235 3.07 -14.39 12.09
CA GLU A 235 1.82 -13.83 12.64
C GLU A 235 2.10 -12.43 13.20
N VAL A 236 1.36 -11.45 12.69
CA VAL A 236 1.45 -10.05 13.13
C VAL A 236 0.56 -9.86 14.35
N GLN A 237 1.07 -9.19 15.35
CA GLN A 237 0.31 -8.85 16.54
C GLN A 237 -0.84 -7.89 16.22
N THR A 238 -1.94 -8.03 16.95
CA THR A 238 -3.08 -7.11 16.84
C THR A 238 -2.67 -5.70 17.28
N THR A 239 -3.23 -4.71 16.62
CA THR A 239 -2.97 -3.30 16.96
C THR A 239 -3.38 -3.02 18.40
N SER A 240 -2.46 -2.49 19.20
CA SER A 240 -2.69 -2.20 20.62
C SER A 240 -3.42 -0.88 20.82
N ARG A 241 -3.99 -0.70 22.01
CA ARG A 241 -4.57 0.58 22.46
C ARG A 241 -3.56 1.74 22.40
N ASN A 242 -2.29 1.46 22.72
CA ASN A 242 -1.22 2.46 22.65
C ASN A 242 -0.89 2.85 21.20
N ASP A 243 -0.90 1.90 20.27
CA ASP A 243 -0.73 2.18 18.85
C ASP A 243 -1.84 3.10 18.35
N ILE A 244 -3.10 2.82 18.70
CA ILE A 244 -4.25 3.63 18.29
C ILE A 244 -4.16 5.05 18.89
N HIS A 245 -3.75 5.19 20.14
CA HIS A 245 -3.49 6.48 20.75
C HIS A 245 -2.43 7.26 19.98
N ALA A 246 -1.30 6.63 19.66
CA ALA A 246 -0.23 7.24 18.86
C ALA A 246 -0.70 7.65 17.47
N ILE A 247 -1.53 6.84 16.81
CA ILE A 247 -2.16 7.16 15.52
C ILE A 247 -3.07 8.39 15.65
N CYS A 248 -3.88 8.50 16.70
CA CYS A 248 -4.71 9.68 16.95
C CYS A 248 -3.85 10.94 17.05
N MET A 249 -2.82 10.91 17.89
CA MET A 249 -1.91 12.04 18.12
C MET A 249 -1.18 12.44 16.83
N ALA A 250 -0.59 11.50 16.13
CA ALA A 250 0.13 11.75 14.88
C ALA A 250 -0.76 12.36 13.78
N ASN A 251 -2.06 12.05 13.83
CA ASN A 251 -3.04 12.57 12.88
C ASN A 251 -3.79 13.82 13.44
N GLY A 252 -3.24 14.47 14.45
CA GLY A 252 -3.73 15.77 14.94
C GLY A 252 -5.01 15.72 15.79
N LEU A 253 -5.39 14.54 16.30
CA LEU A 253 -6.46 14.41 17.29
C LEU A 253 -5.83 14.38 18.68
N THR A 254 -5.84 15.53 19.39
CA THR A 254 -5.17 15.72 20.70
C THR A 254 -6.15 15.79 21.87
N ASP A 255 -7.45 15.96 21.61
CA ASP A 255 -8.47 16.01 22.64
C ASP A 255 -8.66 14.64 23.30
N THR A 256 -8.45 14.56 24.62
CA THR A 256 -8.46 13.31 25.37
C THR A 256 -9.82 12.61 25.36
N VAL A 257 -10.92 13.39 25.38
CA VAL A 257 -12.29 12.83 25.34
C VAL A 257 -12.56 12.24 23.95
N ALA A 258 -12.17 12.94 22.89
CA ALA A 258 -12.32 12.45 21.53
C ALA A 258 -11.45 11.20 21.28
N ILE A 259 -10.20 11.17 21.76
CA ILE A 259 -9.34 9.98 21.71
C ILE A 259 -9.98 8.82 22.46
N GLY A 260 -10.53 9.06 23.66
CA GLY A 260 -11.24 8.04 24.42
C GLY A 260 -12.41 7.40 23.66
N LYS A 261 -13.15 8.20 22.87
CA LYS A 261 -14.22 7.69 21.99
C LYS A 261 -13.67 6.83 20.84
N VAL A 262 -12.55 7.25 20.23
CA VAL A 262 -11.89 6.46 19.19
C VAL A 262 -11.42 5.11 19.73
N LEU A 263 -10.77 5.11 20.90
CA LEU A 263 -10.27 3.89 21.55
C LEU A 263 -11.41 2.90 21.87
N LYS A 264 -12.52 3.41 22.44
CA LYS A 264 -13.69 2.58 22.75
C LYS A 264 -14.33 1.99 21.48
N ASP A 265 -14.45 2.78 20.42
CA ASP A 265 -14.98 2.30 19.13
C ASP A 265 -14.05 1.28 18.46
N ALA A 266 -12.74 1.48 18.57
CA ALA A 266 -11.73 0.55 18.07
C ALA A 266 -11.80 -0.81 18.76
N GLU A 267 -11.88 -0.84 20.09
CA GLU A 267 -12.05 -2.08 20.87
C GLU A 267 -13.30 -2.86 20.45
N ALA A 268 -14.40 -2.15 20.18
CA ALA A 268 -15.64 -2.77 19.69
C ALA A 268 -15.57 -3.26 18.24
N SER A 269 -14.54 -2.87 17.48
CA SER A 269 -14.33 -3.23 16.07
C SER A 269 -12.97 -3.92 15.83
N GLU A 270 -12.53 -4.74 16.78
CA GLU A 270 -11.33 -5.58 16.68
C GLU A 270 -10.05 -4.77 16.31
N ASN A 271 -10.01 -3.50 16.70
CA ASN A 271 -8.92 -2.56 16.43
C ASN A 271 -8.62 -2.36 14.92
N ASP A 272 -9.63 -2.48 14.05
CA ASP A 272 -9.49 -2.23 12.61
C ASP A 272 -9.08 -0.77 12.35
N LEU A 273 -7.87 -0.56 11.79
CA LEU A 273 -7.33 0.76 11.52
C LEU A 273 -8.11 1.53 10.45
N ARG A 274 -8.86 0.87 9.58
CA ARG A 274 -9.78 1.55 8.66
C ARG A 274 -10.91 2.22 9.43
N ARG A 275 -11.42 1.54 10.47
CA ARG A 275 -12.43 2.08 11.37
C ARG A 275 -11.87 3.21 12.22
N VAL A 276 -10.67 3.01 12.79
CA VAL A 276 -9.94 4.04 13.56
C VAL A 276 -9.77 5.31 12.73
N LYS A 277 -9.31 5.21 11.49
CA LYS A 277 -9.17 6.35 10.57
C LYS A 277 -10.49 7.12 10.39
N ARG A 278 -11.60 6.39 10.15
CA ARG A 278 -12.93 7.00 9.98
C ARG A 278 -13.37 7.75 11.26
N MET A 279 -13.11 7.16 12.42
CA MET A 279 -13.46 7.77 13.71
C MET A 279 -12.63 9.00 14.02
N ILE A 280 -11.33 9.00 13.74
CA ILE A 280 -10.47 10.19 13.87
C ILE A 280 -11.02 11.34 13.02
N HIS A 281 -11.34 11.10 11.76
CA HIS A 281 -11.93 12.12 10.89
C HIS A 281 -13.28 12.62 11.40
N ALA A 282 -14.11 11.74 11.96
CA ALA A 282 -15.40 12.11 12.52
C ALA A 282 -15.23 13.01 13.77
N GLN A 283 -14.34 12.63 14.69
CA GLN A 283 -14.09 13.40 15.91
C GLN A 283 -13.47 14.79 15.60
N LYS A 284 -12.54 14.88 14.65
CA LYS A 284 -11.97 16.16 14.21
C LYS A 284 -13.06 17.11 13.69
N ARG A 285 -13.95 16.61 12.82
CA ARG A 285 -15.09 17.41 12.32
C ARG A 285 -16.05 17.89 13.42
N ILE A 286 -16.27 17.07 14.45
CA ILE A 286 -17.09 17.47 15.60
C ILE A 286 -16.42 18.61 16.37
N LEU A 287 -15.12 18.48 16.65
CA LEU A 287 -14.35 19.50 17.37
C LEU A 287 -14.27 20.82 16.61
N GLU A 288 -14.10 20.78 15.28
CA GLU A 288 -14.11 21.96 14.42
C GLU A 288 -15.46 22.69 14.48
N LYS A 289 -16.57 21.96 14.35
CA LYS A 289 -17.92 22.55 14.46
C LYS A 289 -18.20 23.16 15.83
N SER A 290 -17.70 22.54 16.90
CA SER A 290 -17.84 23.09 18.27
C SER A 290 -17.06 24.38 18.44
N ARG A 291 -15.85 24.48 17.86
CA ARG A 291 -15.03 25.70 17.88
C ARG A 291 -15.66 26.85 17.09
N GLN A 292 -16.29 26.56 15.96
CA GLN A 292 -16.98 27.56 15.14
C GLN A 292 -18.21 28.13 15.85
N LYS A 293 -18.96 27.31 16.60
CA LYS A 293 -20.13 27.77 17.38
C LYS A 293 -19.78 28.55 18.67
N GLY A 294 -18.61 28.28 19.26
CA GLY A 294 -18.16 29.00 20.44
C GLY A 294 -17.35 30.27 20.17
N GLY A 295 -17.13 30.60 18.89
CA GLY A 295 -16.48 31.86 18.46
C GLY A 295 -17.45 32.97 18.02
N ASP A 296 -18.75 32.66 18.01
CA ASP A 296 -19.81 33.61 17.67
C ASP A 296 -20.55 34.15 18.94
N GLU A 297 -20.05 33.83 20.14
CA GLU A 297 -20.45 34.45 21.42
C GLU A 297 -19.32 35.37 21.92
#